data_a874df4abcc49e9840994a6e086bc575
#
_entry.id   a874df4abcc49e9840994a6e086bc575
#
_cell.length_a   1.000
_cell.length_b   1.000
_cell.length_c   1.000
_cell.angle_alpha   90.00
_cell.angle_beta   90.00
_cell.angle_gamma   90.00
#
_symmetry.space_group_name_H-M   'P 1'
#
loop_
_entity.id
_entity.type
_entity.pdbx_description
1 polymer ?
#
loop_
_entity_poly.entity_id
_entity_poly.type
_entity_poly.pdbx_seq_one_letter_code
_entity_poly.pdbx_strand_id
1 'polypeptide(L)'
;MPKIIHLDENHELLKNELEKLGFKNYFDLISTKKELEKKIWEYQGIILRSRIEIDKKFIDCCKNLKFIARVGSGLENIDTDYANKKNIEIISASEGNANAVGEHALGMLLSLLNKIIRSNNEIKNNIWAREQNRGIELDGKTIGIIGYGNTGKSLAKKLSGFNVRILCNDIIEEISDKYATQVSISEIMKSCHIISLHTNLNDSSFQLINKNFINNCKKPFFLINTSRGECLKTSDLVDGIKTGKILGA
;
A
#
# COMPACT_ATOMS: atom_id res chain seq x y z
N MET A 1 15.62 11.62 -30.78
CA MET A 1 14.67 11.72 -29.65
C MET A 1 14.63 10.38 -28.94
N PRO A 2 14.78 10.34 -27.62
CA PRO A 2 14.71 9.08 -26.88
C PRO A 2 13.29 8.49 -26.95
N LYS A 3 13.23 7.15 -27.13
CA LYS A 3 11.97 6.41 -27.27
C LYS A 3 11.53 5.86 -25.93
N ILE A 4 10.27 6.06 -25.56
CA ILE A 4 9.64 5.49 -24.38
C ILE A 4 8.51 4.58 -24.80
N ILE A 5 8.39 3.41 -24.17
CA ILE A 5 7.26 2.51 -24.39
C ILE A 5 6.37 2.47 -23.15
N HIS A 6 5.08 2.64 -23.36
CA HIS A 6 4.02 2.46 -22.36
C HIS A 6 3.46 1.05 -22.48
N LEU A 7 3.56 0.27 -21.42
CA LEU A 7 3.07 -1.12 -21.38
C LEU A 7 1.68 -1.24 -20.74
N ASP A 8 1.18 -0.18 -20.14
CA ASP A 8 -0.16 -0.06 -19.57
C ASP A 8 -0.79 1.29 -19.96
N GLU A 9 -2.11 1.38 -19.89
CA GLU A 9 -2.80 2.66 -20.04
C GLU A 9 -2.44 3.63 -18.91
N ASN A 10 -2.17 4.86 -19.28
CA ASN A 10 -1.85 5.94 -18.37
C ASN A 10 -2.64 7.20 -18.76
N HIS A 11 -2.75 8.14 -17.83
CA HIS A 11 -3.41 9.41 -18.07
C HIS A 11 -2.68 10.19 -19.19
N GLU A 12 -3.42 10.84 -20.08
CA GLU A 12 -2.86 11.59 -21.21
C GLU A 12 -1.86 12.68 -20.82
N LEU A 13 -2.01 13.24 -19.62
CA LEU A 13 -1.07 14.22 -19.08
C LEU A 13 0.36 13.71 -19.12
N LEU A 14 0.59 12.45 -18.75
CA LEU A 14 1.94 11.86 -18.74
C LEU A 14 2.56 11.85 -20.14
N LYS A 15 1.80 11.43 -21.16
CA LYS A 15 2.23 11.47 -22.55
C LYS A 15 2.60 12.90 -22.97
N ASN A 16 1.69 13.85 -22.72
CA ASN A 16 1.85 15.22 -23.14
C ASN A 16 3.07 15.91 -22.51
N GLU A 17 3.32 15.66 -21.21
CA GLU A 17 4.50 16.19 -20.53
C GLU A 17 5.81 15.55 -21.04
N LEU A 18 5.82 14.25 -21.30
CA LEU A 18 6.97 13.57 -21.88
C LEU A 18 7.29 14.07 -23.32
N GLU A 19 6.28 14.35 -24.12
CA GLU A 19 6.46 14.95 -25.47
C GLU A 19 7.06 16.36 -25.38
N LYS A 20 6.62 17.20 -24.44
CA LYS A 20 7.24 18.51 -24.17
C LYS A 20 8.69 18.42 -23.77
N LEU A 21 9.05 17.36 -23.04
CA LEU A 21 10.44 17.07 -22.65
C LEU A 21 11.27 16.44 -23.78
N GLY A 22 10.71 16.26 -24.98
CA GLY A 22 11.41 15.75 -26.15
C GLY A 22 11.46 14.23 -26.25
N PHE A 23 10.62 13.50 -25.52
CA PHE A 23 10.52 12.05 -25.66
C PHE A 23 9.50 11.66 -26.74
N LYS A 24 9.77 10.54 -27.42
CA LYS A 24 8.81 9.95 -28.35
C LYS A 24 8.10 8.76 -27.68
N ASN A 25 6.79 8.90 -27.50
CA ASN A 25 5.97 7.89 -26.84
C ASN A 25 5.48 6.82 -27.81
N TYR A 26 5.57 5.55 -27.41
CA TYR A 26 5.04 4.38 -28.08
C TYR A 26 4.14 3.63 -27.09
N PHE A 27 3.11 2.96 -27.59
CA PHE A 27 2.15 2.23 -26.76
C PHE A 27 2.09 0.79 -27.22
N ASP A 28 2.23 -0.13 -26.27
CA ASP A 28 2.00 -1.56 -26.47
C ASP A 28 1.24 -2.13 -25.30
N LEU A 29 -0.07 -2.13 -25.42
CA LEU A 29 -1.00 -2.49 -24.35
C LEU A 29 -1.43 -3.96 -24.40
N ILE A 30 -1.03 -4.71 -25.45
CA ILE A 30 -1.57 -6.04 -25.73
C ILE A 30 -0.51 -7.14 -25.84
N SER A 31 0.71 -6.80 -26.29
CA SER A 31 1.75 -7.82 -26.49
C SER A 31 2.09 -8.56 -25.20
N THR A 32 2.34 -9.85 -25.36
CA THR A 32 2.86 -10.70 -24.28
C THR A 32 4.30 -10.33 -23.92
N LYS A 33 4.77 -10.75 -22.75
CA LYS A 33 6.17 -10.56 -22.32
C LYS A 33 7.17 -11.07 -23.37
N LYS A 34 6.92 -12.26 -23.96
CA LYS A 34 7.78 -12.86 -24.99
C LYS A 34 7.85 -12.06 -26.29
N GLU A 35 6.77 -11.40 -26.67
CA GLU A 35 6.75 -10.53 -27.86
C GLU A 35 7.48 -9.22 -27.60
N LEU A 36 7.32 -8.66 -26.38
CA LEU A 36 8.04 -7.48 -25.94
C LEU A 36 9.55 -7.72 -25.89
N GLU A 37 10.01 -8.86 -25.36
CA GLU A 37 11.43 -9.25 -25.32
C GLU A 37 12.15 -9.12 -26.69
N LYS A 38 11.41 -9.28 -27.79
CA LYS A 38 11.98 -9.20 -29.16
C LYS A 38 12.20 -7.76 -29.65
N LYS A 39 11.53 -6.77 -29.11
CA LYS A 39 11.54 -5.38 -29.60
C LYS A 39 11.90 -4.33 -28.54
N ILE A 40 11.96 -4.71 -27.26
CA ILE A 40 12.20 -3.79 -26.16
C ILE A 40 13.57 -3.11 -26.20
N TRP A 41 14.53 -3.70 -26.88
CA TRP A 41 15.90 -3.19 -27.02
C TRP A 41 15.99 -1.79 -27.65
N GLU A 42 14.95 -1.35 -28.37
CA GLU A 42 14.92 -0.02 -29.01
C GLU A 42 14.69 1.14 -28.04
N TYR A 43 14.11 0.87 -26.86
CA TYR A 43 13.59 1.89 -25.97
C TYR A 43 14.59 2.27 -24.89
N GLN A 44 14.57 3.57 -24.52
CA GLN A 44 15.35 4.14 -23.41
C GLN A 44 14.54 4.23 -22.12
N GLY A 45 13.22 4.20 -22.20
CA GLY A 45 12.34 4.21 -21.03
C GLY A 45 11.18 3.24 -21.17
N ILE A 46 10.81 2.62 -20.06
CA ILE A 46 9.61 1.79 -19.93
C ILE A 46 8.71 2.43 -18.91
N ILE A 47 7.43 2.59 -19.26
CA ILE A 47 6.39 3.02 -18.34
C ILE A 47 5.35 1.91 -18.21
N LEU A 48 5.11 1.47 -16.98
CA LEU A 48 4.19 0.36 -16.72
C LEU A 48 3.41 0.55 -15.41
N ARG A 49 2.38 -0.27 -15.24
CA ARG A 49 1.69 -0.46 -13.96
C ARG A 49 1.99 -1.87 -13.42
N SER A 50 1.25 -2.90 -13.84
CA SER A 50 1.41 -4.26 -13.29
C SER A 50 1.26 -5.38 -14.32
N ARG A 51 0.99 -5.06 -15.58
CA ARG A 51 0.68 -6.06 -16.62
C ARG A 51 1.86 -6.99 -16.94
N ILE A 52 3.07 -6.45 -16.93
CA ILE A 52 4.30 -7.18 -17.31
C ILE A 52 5.23 -7.24 -16.10
N GLU A 53 5.75 -8.42 -15.84
CA GLU A 53 6.84 -8.62 -14.89
C GLU A 53 8.18 -8.30 -15.57
N ILE A 54 8.94 -7.41 -14.97
CA ILE A 54 10.27 -6.97 -15.44
C ILE A 54 11.33 -7.72 -14.65
N ASP A 55 11.50 -8.99 -14.96
CA ASP A 55 12.53 -9.84 -14.37
C ASP A 55 13.90 -9.65 -15.03
N LYS A 56 14.91 -10.30 -14.48
CA LYS A 56 16.29 -10.31 -15.01
C LYS A 56 16.35 -10.61 -16.52
N LYS A 57 15.59 -11.62 -16.97
CA LYS A 57 15.59 -12.02 -18.39
C LYS A 57 15.05 -10.91 -19.29
N PHE A 58 13.99 -10.24 -18.86
CA PHE A 58 13.43 -9.11 -19.59
C PHE A 58 14.41 -7.93 -19.64
N ILE A 59 15.05 -7.61 -18.50
CA ILE A 59 16.07 -6.55 -18.41
C ILE A 59 17.26 -6.84 -19.36
N ASP A 60 17.70 -8.08 -19.47
CA ASP A 60 18.80 -8.47 -20.38
C ASP A 60 18.45 -8.24 -21.88
N CYS A 61 17.16 -8.20 -22.23
CA CYS A 61 16.69 -7.82 -23.57
C CYS A 61 16.73 -6.29 -23.80
N CYS A 62 16.80 -5.50 -22.75
CA CYS A 62 16.69 -4.04 -22.78
C CYS A 62 18.08 -3.38 -22.98
N LYS A 63 18.65 -3.43 -24.18
CA LYS A 63 20.03 -2.97 -24.44
C LYS A 63 20.26 -1.47 -24.23
N ASN A 64 19.26 -0.65 -24.45
CA ASN A 64 19.37 0.81 -24.44
C ASN A 64 18.61 1.46 -23.25
N LEU A 65 18.05 0.66 -22.35
CA LEU A 65 17.19 1.12 -21.26
C LEU A 65 17.96 1.97 -20.26
N LYS A 66 17.39 3.12 -19.91
CA LYS A 66 17.92 4.06 -18.92
C LYS A 66 17.07 4.11 -17.66
N PHE A 67 15.74 3.95 -17.81
CA PHE A 67 14.83 3.99 -16.67
C PHE A 67 13.61 3.10 -16.87
N ILE A 68 13.04 2.67 -15.74
CA ILE A 68 11.76 2.02 -15.65
C ILE A 68 10.90 2.86 -14.71
N ALA A 69 9.79 3.41 -15.21
CA ALA A 69 8.84 4.20 -14.42
C ALA A 69 7.58 3.38 -14.16
N ARG A 70 7.31 3.13 -12.88
CA ARG A 70 6.11 2.44 -12.44
C ARG A 70 5.05 3.46 -12.00
N VAL A 71 3.93 3.49 -12.70
CA VAL A 71 2.77 4.34 -12.34
C VAL A 71 2.02 3.68 -11.19
N GLY A 72 2.55 3.85 -10.00
CA GLY A 72 2.09 3.28 -8.73
C GLY A 72 3.24 3.16 -7.73
N SER A 73 2.95 2.73 -6.49
CA SER A 73 3.92 2.73 -5.40
C SER A 73 4.72 1.44 -5.24
N GLY A 74 4.11 0.26 -5.48
CA GLY A 74 4.82 -1.02 -5.32
C GLY A 74 5.77 -1.31 -6.47
N LEU A 75 6.82 -2.05 -6.24
CA LEU A 75 7.83 -2.42 -7.23
C LEU A 75 7.98 -3.95 -7.36
N GLU A 76 7.04 -4.71 -6.84
CA GLU A 76 7.11 -6.17 -6.71
C GLU A 76 7.21 -6.90 -8.06
N ASN A 77 6.76 -6.26 -9.15
CA ASN A 77 6.85 -6.80 -10.50
C ASN A 77 8.12 -6.37 -11.26
N ILE A 78 9.11 -5.76 -10.56
CA ILE A 78 10.37 -5.30 -11.15
C ILE A 78 11.54 -5.85 -10.34
N ASP A 79 12.48 -6.52 -10.97
CA ASP A 79 13.76 -6.90 -10.36
C ASP A 79 14.63 -5.65 -10.18
N THR A 80 14.36 -4.92 -9.09
CA THR A 80 15.02 -3.64 -8.81
C THR A 80 16.51 -3.79 -8.56
N ASP A 81 16.93 -4.89 -7.92
CA ASP A 81 18.33 -5.16 -7.63
C ASP A 81 19.14 -5.38 -8.92
N TYR A 82 18.55 -6.13 -9.85
CA TYR A 82 19.19 -6.37 -11.13
C TYR A 82 19.19 -5.13 -12.03
N ALA A 83 18.10 -4.35 -12.04
CA ALA A 83 18.02 -3.09 -12.75
C ALA A 83 19.08 -2.09 -12.26
N ASN A 84 19.24 -1.96 -10.93
CA ASN A 84 20.27 -1.11 -10.33
C ASN A 84 21.70 -1.55 -10.71
N LYS A 85 21.98 -2.87 -10.72
CA LYS A 85 23.27 -3.41 -11.18
C LYS A 85 23.57 -3.09 -12.66
N LYS A 86 22.53 -2.89 -13.46
CA LYS A 86 22.63 -2.47 -14.86
C LYS A 86 22.63 -0.94 -15.06
N ASN A 87 22.65 -0.15 -13.98
CA ASN A 87 22.51 1.30 -13.98
C ASN A 87 21.21 1.78 -14.66
N ILE A 88 20.11 1.04 -14.46
CA ILE A 88 18.78 1.42 -14.90
C ILE A 88 18.06 2.05 -13.71
N GLU A 89 17.63 3.31 -13.86
CA GLU A 89 16.93 4.04 -12.83
C GLU A 89 15.50 3.51 -12.65
N ILE A 90 15.08 3.34 -11.40
CA ILE A 90 13.71 2.92 -11.06
C ILE A 90 12.95 4.11 -10.46
N ILE A 91 11.85 4.48 -11.08
CA ILE A 91 10.98 5.59 -10.67
C ILE A 91 9.63 5.02 -10.28
N SER A 92 9.18 5.33 -9.07
CA SER A 92 7.82 4.99 -8.61
C SER A 92 7.00 6.24 -8.35
N ALA A 93 5.68 6.15 -8.54
CA ALA A 93 4.75 7.25 -8.27
C ALA A 93 4.02 7.02 -6.93
N SER A 94 4.78 6.85 -5.85
CA SER A 94 4.25 6.56 -4.52
C SER A 94 3.43 7.70 -3.93
N GLU A 95 3.69 8.94 -4.32
CA GLU A 95 2.98 10.14 -3.90
C GLU A 95 1.59 10.23 -4.54
N GLY A 96 1.45 9.75 -5.79
CA GLY A 96 0.28 9.95 -6.63
C GLY A 96 -1.01 9.34 -6.08
N ASN A 97 -0.93 8.21 -5.38
CA ASN A 97 -2.09 7.54 -4.81
C ASN A 97 -2.19 7.68 -3.28
N ALA A 98 -1.24 8.35 -2.64
CA ALA A 98 -1.18 8.42 -1.17
C ALA A 98 -2.46 9.01 -0.56
N ASN A 99 -3.01 10.05 -1.17
CA ASN A 99 -4.24 10.67 -0.71
C ASN A 99 -5.43 9.69 -0.78
N ALA A 100 -5.58 9.00 -1.90
CA ALA A 100 -6.66 8.03 -2.11
C ALA A 100 -6.56 6.84 -1.15
N VAL A 101 -5.34 6.32 -0.91
CA VAL A 101 -5.11 5.24 0.05
C VAL A 101 -5.47 5.67 1.48
N GLY A 102 -5.09 6.90 1.88
CA GLY A 102 -5.46 7.43 3.19
C GLY A 102 -6.97 7.60 3.37
N GLU A 103 -7.70 8.03 2.33
CA GLU A 103 -9.17 8.09 2.34
C GLU A 103 -9.79 6.70 2.41
N HIS A 104 -9.28 5.77 1.63
CA HIS A 104 -9.77 4.40 1.61
C HIS A 104 -9.57 3.71 2.97
N ALA A 105 -8.39 3.84 3.57
CA ALA A 105 -8.09 3.30 4.90
C ALA A 105 -9.01 3.88 5.98
N LEU A 106 -9.25 5.20 5.96
CA LEU A 106 -10.20 5.85 6.87
C LEU A 106 -11.63 5.35 6.63
N GLY A 107 -12.06 5.26 5.38
CA GLY A 107 -13.38 4.74 5.00
C GLY A 107 -13.61 3.32 5.50
N MET A 108 -12.62 2.41 5.31
CA MET A 108 -12.67 1.04 5.84
C MET A 108 -12.73 1.03 7.36
N LEU A 109 -11.92 1.83 8.04
CA LEU A 109 -11.91 1.93 9.50
C LEU A 109 -13.27 2.37 10.04
N LEU A 110 -13.84 3.45 9.51
CA LEU A 110 -15.17 3.94 9.92
C LEU A 110 -16.27 2.94 9.60
N SER A 111 -16.20 2.28 8.44
CA SER A 111 -17.14 1.23 8.05
C SER A 111 -17.10 0.04 9.02
N LEU A 112 -15.90 -0.37 9.43
CA LEU A 112 -15.69 -1.46 10.38
C LEU A 112 -16.21 -1.12 11.77
N LEU A 113 -15.83 0.05 12.32
CA LEU A 113 -16.23 0.50 13.64
C LEU A 113 -17.75 0.72 13.77
N ASN A 114 -18.38 1.27 12.74
CA ASN A 114 -19.82 1.54 12.69
C ASN A 114 -20.64 0.38 12.10
N LYS A 115 -20.00 -0.76 11.78
CA LYS A 115 -20.64 -1.96 11.22
C LYS A 115 -21.51 -1.68 9.98
N ILE A 116 -21.09 -0.73 9.12
CA ILE A 116 -21.91 -0.21 8.02
C ILE A 116 -22.31 -1.32 7.05
N ILE A 117 -21.38 -2.18 6.66
CA ILE A 117 -21.65 -3.28 5.71
C ILE A 117 -22.63 -4.28 6.30
N ARG A 118 -22.44 -4.65 7.56
CA ARG A 118 -23.33 -5.56 8.28
C ARG A 118 -24.74 -4.98 8.38
N SER A 119 -24.87 -3.75 8.85
CA SER A 119 -26.15 -3.06 8.99
C SER A 119 -26.88 -2.92 7.65
N ASN A 120 -26.15 -2.58 6.57
CA ASN A 120 -26.73 -2.51 5.23
C ASN A 120 -27.28 -3.86 4.75
N ASN A 121 -26.55 -4.96 4.99
CA ASN A 121 -27.01 -6.29 4.61
C ASN A 121 -28.21 -6.74 5.45
N GLU A 122 -28.22 -6.45 6.75
CA GLU A 122 -29.36 -6.77 7.63
C GLU A 122 -30.63 -6.01 7.19
N ILE A 123 -30.54 -4.71 6.92
CA ILE A 123 -31.67 -3.92 6.43
C ILE A 123 -32.21 -4.45 5.10
N LYS A 124 -31.34 -4.82 4.15
CA LYS A 124 -31.76 -5.41 2.87
C LYS A 124 -32.53 -6.73 3.05
N ASN A 125 -32.29 -7.42 4.16
CA ASN A 125 -33.00 -8.65 4.53
C ASN A 125 -34.13 -8.41 5.54
N ASN A 126 -34.61 -7.17 5.70
CA ASN A 126 -35.66 -6.75 6.63
C ASN A 126 -35.34 -7.07 8.12
N ILE A 127 -34.07 -7.07 8.49
CA ILE A 127 -33.60 -7.27 9.86
C ILE A 127 -33.27 -5.92 10.48
N TRP A 128 -33.95 -5.56 11.59
CA TRP A 128 -33.68 -4.37 12.38
C TRP A 128 -32.96 -4.72 13.68
N ALA A 129 -31.63 -4.70 13.66
CA ALA A 129 -30.78 -5.12 14.79
C ALA A 129 -30.01 -3.93 15.39
N ARG A 130 -30.74 -2.94 15.95
CA ARG A 130 -30.19 -1.67 16.43
C ARG A 130 -29.06 -1.86 17.45
N GLU A 131 -29.29 -2.65 18.51
CA GLU A 131 -28.30 -2.79 19.59
C GLU A 131 -27.04 -3.53 19.16
N GLN A 132 -27.21 -4.56 18.31
CA GLN A 132 -26.07 -5.33 17.77
C GLN A 132 -25.21 -4.52 16.81
N ASN A 133 -25.78 -3.45 16.23
CA ASN A 133 -25.11 -2.57 15.27
C ASN A 133 -24.64 -1.25 15.88
N ARG A 134 -24.66 -1.11 17.22
CA ARG A 134 -24.02 0.06 17.84
C ARG A 134 -22.55 0.14 17.43
N GLY A 135 -22.15 1.32 16.95
CA GLY A 135 -20.77 1.62 16.57
C GLY A 135 -19.87 1.88 17.77
N ILE A 136 -18.58 2.00 17.45
CA ILE A 136 -17.53 2.40 18.39
C ILE A 136 -16.94 3.71 17.87
N GLU A 137 -16.89 4.73 18.70
CA GLU A 137 -16.30 6.02 18.34
C GLU A 137 -14.78 5.96 18.32
N LEU A 138 -14.15 6.76 17.45
CA LEU A 138 -12.71 6.93 17.41
C LEU A 138 -12.18 7.78 18.56
N ASP A 139 -13.01 8.63 19.13
CA ASP A 139 -12.61 9.56 20.19
C ASP A 139 -11.85 8.87 21.32
N GLY A 140 -10.73 9.46 21.73
CA GLY A 140 -9.84 8.93 22.77
C GLY A 140 -9.10 7.64 22.43
N LYS A 141 -9.19 7.11 21.19
CA LYS A 141 -8.46 5.90 20.79
C LYS A 141 -7.01 6.21 20.44
N THR A 142 -6.17 5.18 20.61
CA THR A 142 -4.79 5.19 20.12
C THR A 142 -4.71 4.36 18.85
N ILE A 143 -4.17 4.94 17.80
CA ILE A 143 -3.99 4.32 16.48
C ILE A 143 -2.51 4.12 16.23
N GLY A 144 -2.10 2.91 15.88
CA GLY A 144 -0.74 2.58 15.46
C GLY A 144 -0.68 2.46 13.94
N ILE A 145 0.21 3.22 13.33
CA ILE A 145 0.48 3.16 11.88
C ILE A 145 1.86 2.51 11.71
N ILE A 146 1.89 1.34 11.06
CA ILE A 146 3.13 0.63 10.75
C ILE A 146 3.46 0.88 9.28
N GLY A 147 4.61 1.52 9.02
CA GLY A 147 4.95 2.16 7.74
C GLY A 147 4.46 3.61 7.69
N TYR A 148 5.36 4.57 7.97
CA TYR A 148 4.99 5.99 8.04
C TYR A 148 5.54 6.79 6.85
N GLY A 149 5.46 6.18 5.66
CA GLY A 149 5.72 6.82 4.36
C GLY A 149 4.53 7.66 3.88
N ASN A 150 4.41 7.83 2.55
CA ASN A 150 3.39 8.70 1.93
C ASN A 150 1.95 8.32 2.33
N THR A 151 1.60 7.03 2.31
CA THR A 151 0.25 6.56 2.63
C THR A 151 -0.05 6.61 4.12
N GLY A 152 0.91 6.24 4.98
CA GLY A 152 0.77 6.32 6.44
C GLY A 152 0.60 7.75 6.93
N LYS A 153 1.40 8.70 6.41
CA LYS A 153 1.27 10.14 6.68
C LYS A 153 -0.07 10.69 6.19
N SER A 154 -0.54 10.23 5.02
CA SER A 154 -1.84 10.63 4.49
C SER A 154 -2.98 10.19 5.41
N LEU A 155 -2.96 8.95 5.92
CA LEU A 155 -3.95 8.50 6.91
C LEU A 155 -3.87 9.31 8.21
N ALA A 156 -2.67 9.52 8.75
CA ALA A 156 -2.48 10.30 9.97
C ALA A 156 -3.06 11.72 9.86
N LYS A 157 -2.78 12.39 8.73
CA LYS A 157 -3.36 13.71 8.43
C LYS A 157 -4.89 13.70 8.43
N LYS A 158 -5.52 12.66 7.86
CA LYS A 158 -6.99 12.56 7.82
C LYS A 158 -7.60 12.25 9.19
N LEU A 159 -6.88 11.53 10.02
CA LEU A 159 -7.28 11.21 11.39
C LEU A 159 -7.18 12.40 12.35
N SER A 160 -6.50 13.49 11.99
CA SER A 160 -6.27 14.65 12.88
C SER A 160 -7.56 15.34 13.36
N GLY A 161 -8.69 15.11 12.68
CA GLY A 161 -10.00 15.65 13.10
C GLY A 161 -10.78 14.77 14.09
N PHE A 162 -10.24 13.62 14.55
CA PHE A 162 -10.99 12.63 15.33
C PHE A 162 -10.60 12.56 16.82
N ASN A 163 -9.87 13.51 17.36
CA ASN A 163 -9.40 13.47 18.75
C ASN A 163 -8.75 12.11 19.14
N VAL A 164 -7.85 11.61 18.30
CA VAL A 164 -7.12 10.36 18.48
C VAL A 164 -5.64 10.62 18.76
N ARG A 165 -5.01 9.71 19.49
CA ARG A 165 -3.55 9.67 19.61
C ARG A 165 -2.99 8.77 18.49
N ILE A 166 -2.09 9.30 17.67
CA ILE A 166 -1.47 8.55 16.59
C ILE A 166 0.00 8.23 16.94
N LEU A 167 0.31 6.96 16.93
CA LEU A 167 1.66 6.42 17.06
C LEU A 167 2.07 5.85 15.71
N CYS A 168 3.33 6.01 15.32
CA CYS A 168 3.85 5.41 14.10
C CYS A 168 5.11 4.60 14.37
N ASN A 169 5.35 3.61 13.52
CA ASN A 169 6.57 2.83 13.49
C ASN A 169 7.05 2.69 12.05
N ASP A 170 8.33 2.88 11.83
CA ASP A 170 8.98 2.71 10.53
C ASP A 170 10.41 2.24 10.73
N ILE A 171 11.03 1.73 9.67
CA ILE A 171 12.46 1.39 9.62
C ILE A 171 13.35 2.65 9.52
N ILE A 172 12.78 3.77 9.06
CA ILE A 172 13.44 5.06 9.03
C ILE A 172 13.29 5.71 10.41
N GLU A 173 14.38 6.21 10.96
CA GLU A 173 14.41 6.90 12.25
C GLU A 173 14.00 8.38 12.09
N GLU A 174 13.58 9.00 13.20
CA GLU A 174 13.25 10.43 13.30
C GLU A 174 12.17 10.94 12.33
N ILE A 175 11.15 10.10 12.06
CA ILE A 175 10.06 10.46 11.14
C ILE A 175 8.82 11.04 11.82
N SER A 176 8.86 11.28 13.13
CA SER A 176 7.77 11.97 13.85
C SER A 176 7.43 13.30 13.19
N ASP A 177 6.14 13.62 13.17
CA ASP A 177 5.66 14.90 12.69
C ASP A 177 4.53 15.45 13.60
N LYS A 178 3.86 16.52 13.17
CA LYS A 178 2.75 17.11 13.93
C LYS A 178 1.52 16.20 14.08
N TYR A 179 1.44 15.09 13.35
CA TYR A 179 0.30 14.18 13.37
C TYR A 179 0.58 12.90 14.16
N ALA A 180 1.82 12.38 14.14
CA ALA A 180 2.14 11.11 14.75
C ALA A 180 3.50 11.13 15.46
N THR A 181 3.58 10.41 16.57
CA THR A 181 4.81 10.19 17.34
C THR A 181 5.39 8.82 16.99
N GLN A 182 6.66 8.79 16.58
CA GLN A 182 7.37 7.54 16.32
C GLN A 182 7.66 6.79 17.62
N VAL A 183 7.37 5.50 17.60
CA VAL A 183 7.61 4.61 18.73
C VAL A 183 8.09 3.24 18.23
N SER A 184 8.55 2.41 19.17
CA SER A 184 8.89 1.02 18.87
C SER A 184 7.65 0.19 18.53
N ILE A 185 7.84 -0.90 17.79
CA ILE A 185 6.76 -1.85 17.49
C ILE A 185 6.15 -2.44 18.78
N SER A 186 6.94 -2.61 19.83
CA SER A 186 6.47 -3.07 21.14
C SER A 186 5.50 -2.08 21.79
N GLU A 187 5.73 -0.78 21.64
CA GLU A 187 4.78 0.24 22.13
C GLU A 187 3.47 0.26 21.31
N ILE A 188 3.54 0.03 20.00
CA ILE A 188 2.34 -0.19 19.17
C ILE A 188 1.51 -1.34 19.74
N MET A 189 2.13 -2.52 19.94
CA MET A 189 1.46 -3.71 20.49
C MET A 189 0.87 -3.48 21.89
N LYS A 190 1.51 -2.64 22.70
CA LYS A 190 1.07 -2.35 24.07
C LYS A 190 -0.11 -1.38 24.14
N SER A 191 -0.11 -0.35 23.29
CA SER A 191 -0.94 0.84 23.51
C SER A 191 -2.11 0.97 22.55
N CYS A 192 -2.03 0.39 21.33
CA CYS A 192 -2.96 0.71 20.25
C CYS A 192 -4.27 -0.08 20.35
N HIS A 193 -5.36 0.59 20.00
CA HIS A 193 -6.71 0.03 19.83
C HIS A 193 -7.00 -0.30 18.37
N ILE A 194 -6.27 0.35 17.47
CA ILE A 194 -6.35 0.19 16.02
C ILE A 194 -4.93 0.13 15.48
N ILE A 195 -4.66 -0.81 14.58
CA ILE A 195 -3.36 -0.94 13.90
C ILE A 195 -3.62 -0.89 12.41
N SER A 196 -2.90 -0.02 11.69
CA SER A 196 -3.00 0.12 10.25
C SER A 196 -1.64 -0.11 9.59
N LEU A 197 -1.59 -0.99 8.57
CA LEU A 197 -0.39 -1.31 7.84
C LEU A 197 -0.28 -0.48 6.56
N HIS A 198 0.87 0.15 6.38
CA HIS A 198 1.22 0.98 5.23
C HIS A 198 2.65 0.71 4.73
N THR A 199 3.17 -0.48 4.98
CA THR A 199 4.52 -0.90 4.59
C THR A 199 4.60 -1.36 3.15
N ASN A 200 5.78 -1.28 2.53
CA ASN A 200 6.09 -2.06 1.35
C ASN A 200 6.29 -3.53 1.74
N LEU A 201 6.08 -4.46 0.80
CA LEU A 201 6.42 -5.86 1.02
C LEU A 201 7.93 -6.06 0.88
N ASN A 202 8.54 -6.50 1.97
CA ASN A 202 9.96 -6.89 2.05
C ASN A 202 10.16 -7.85 3.23
N ASP A 203 11.38 -8.30 3.47
CA ASP A 203 11.69 -9.28 4.53
C ASP A 203 11.24 -8.81 5.92
N SER A 204 11.29 -7.51 6.21
CA SER A 204 10.89 -6.97 7.52
C SER A 204 9.38 -6.88 7.71
N SER A 205 8.62 -6.83 6.62
CA SER A 205 7.15 -6.71 6.62
C SER A 205 6.44 -8.02 6.27
N PHE A 206 7.15 -9.01 5.70
CA PHE A 206 6.58 -10.31 5.38
C PHE A 206 6.08 -11.01 6.64
N GLN A 207 4.78 -11.33 6.67
CA GLN A 207 4.10 -11.93 7.81
C GLN A 207 4.37 -11.20 9.15
N LEU A 208 4.52 -9.89 9.12
CA LEU A 208 4.72 -9.07 10.31
C LEU A 208 3.57 -9.28 11.30
N ILE A 209 2.33 -9.27 10.82
CA ILE A 209 1.16 -9.60 11.64
C ILE A 209 0.96 -11.11 11.62
N ASN A 210 1.53 -11.76 12.59
CA ASN A 210 1.45 -13.20 12.84
C ASN A 210 0.97 -13.49 14.27
N LYS A 211 0.86 -14.77 14.63
CA LYS A 211 0.43 -15.22 15.95
C LYS A 211 1.23 -14.59 17.09
N ASN A 212 2.54 -14.45 16.90
CA ASN A 212 3.41 -13.84 17.94
C ASN A 212 3.06 -12.36 18.12
N PHE A 213 2.93 -11.59 17.03
CA PHE A 213 2.52 -10.19 17.07
C PHE A 213 1.16 -10.04 17.78
N ILE A 214 0.16 -10.81 17.33
CA ILE A 214 -1.21 -10.76 17.85
C ILE A 214 -1.25 -11.07 19.35
N ASN A 215 -0.52 -12.10 19.80
CA ASN A 215 -0.47 -12.49 21.20
C ASN A 215 0.23 -11.46 22.10
N ASN A 216 1.22 -10.74 21.56
CA ASN A 216 1.93 -9.69 22.29
C ASN A 216 1.15 -8.38 22.41
N CYS A 217 0.10 -8.17 21.60
CA CYS A 217 -0.79 -7.04 21.78
C CYS A 217 -1.47 -7.13 23.16
N LYS A 218 -1.39 -6.08 23.97
CA LYS A 218 -1.94 -6.09 25.34
C LYS A 218 -3.46 -5.92 25.36
N LYS A 219 -4.02 -5.28 24.35
CA LYS A 219 -5.46 -5.02 24.19
C LYS A 219 -6.01 -5.75 22.97
N PRO A 220 -7.29 -6.10 22.93
CA PRO A 220 -7.97 -6.39 21.66
C PRO A 220 -7.91 -5.17 20.75
N PHE A 221 -7.75 -5.39 19.45
CA PHE A 221 -7.55 -4.31 18.48
C PHE A 221 -8.28 -4.56 17.16
N PHE A 222 -8.48 -3.47 16.40
CA PHE A 222 -8.90 -3.52 15.00
C PHE A 222 -7.69 -3.45 14.08
N LEU A 223 -7.73 -4.16 12.95
CA LEU A 223 -6.65 -4.20 11.97
C LEU A 223 -7.12 -3.65 10.63
N ILE A 224 -6.34 -2.74 10.04
CA ILE A 224 -6.50 -2.29 8.65
C ILE A 224 -5.22 -2.64 7.89
N ASN A 225 -5.35 -3.28 6.74
CA ASN A 225 -4.22 -3.58 5.88
C ASN A 225 -4.41 -2.98 4.49
N THR A 226 -3.70 -1.90 4.20
CA THR A 226 -3.61 -1.27 2.88
C THR A 226 -2.23 -1.46 2.24
N SER A 227 -1.43 -2.37 2.80
CA SER A 227 -0.11 -2.77 2.29
C SER A 227 -0.23 -3.87 1.24
N ARG A 228 0.16 -5.09 1.62
CA ARG A 228 0.02 -6.32 0.82
C ARG A 228 -0.54 -7.43 1.70
N GLY A 229 -1.22 -8.39 1.09
CA GLY A 229 -1.77 -9.55 1.80
C GLY A 229 -0.71 -10.29 2.61
N GLU A 230 0.47 -10.44 2.03
CA GLU A 230 1.61 -11.17 2.61
C GLU A 230 2.21 -10.48 3.84
N CYS A 231 1.89 -9.22 4.12
CA CYS A 231 2.29 -8.56 5.36
C CYS A 231 1.61 -9.14 6.60
N LEU A 232 0.57 -9.94 6.42
CA LEU A 232 -0.08 -10.67 7.49
C LEU A 232 -0.21 -12.16 7.16
N LYS A 233 -0.18 -13.01 8.19
CA LYS A 233 -0.47 -14.43 8.07
C LYS A 233 -1.96 -14.67 8.25
N THR A 234 -2.65 -14.99 7.15
CA THR A 234 -4.12 -15.08 7.11
C THR A 234 -4.70 -16.09 8.12
N SER A 235 -4.05 -17.25 8.32
CA SER A 235 -4.48 -18.24 9.33
C SER A 235 -4.48 -17.65 10.73
N ASP A 236 -3.44 -16.88 11.07
CA ASP A 236 -3.27 -16.29 12.40
C ASP A 236 -4.25 -15.12 12.63
N LEU A 237 -4.59 -14.38 11.55
CA LEU A 237 -5.66 -13.38 11.57
C LEU A 237 -7.02 -14.03 11.90
N VAL A 238 -7.36 -15.13 11.20
CA VAL A 238 -8.62 -15.86 11.43
C VAL A 238 -8.71 -16.35 12.88
N ASP A 239 -7.62 -16.91 13.42
CA ASP A 239 -7.56 -17.36 14.81
C ASP A 239 -7.67 -16.17 15.79
N GLY A 240 -7.02 -15.05 15.47
CA GLY A 240 -7.12 -13.81 16.25
C GLY A 240 -8.54 -13.27 16.34
N ILE A 241 -9.31 -13.33 15.25
CA ILE A 241 -10.71 -12.93 15.22
C ILE A 241 -11.57 -13.91 16.05
N LYS A 242 -11.38 -15.24 15.86
CA LYS A 242 -12.12 -16.26 16.64
C LYS A 242 -11.90 -16.15 18.14
N THR A 243 -10.71 -15.81 18.57
CA THR A 243 -10.36 -15.64 19.98
C THR A 243 -10.74 -14.26 20.56
N GLY A 244 -11.26 -13.35 19.73
CA GLY A 244 -11.62 -11.99 20.13
C GLY A 244 -10.42 -11.07 20.38
N LYS A 245 -9.22 -11.50 20.02
CA LYS A 245 -8.00 -10.67 20.11
C LYS A 245 -7.98 -9.61 19.03
N ILE A 246 -8.48 -9.95 17.84
CA ILE A 246 -8.76 -9.01 16.75
C ILE A 246 -10.28 -8.83 16.71
N LEU A 247 -10.71 -7.59 16.92
CA LEU A 247 -12.13 -7.23 16.99
C LEU A 247 -12.78 -7.11 15.61
N GLY A 248 -11.96 -6.99 14.57
CA GLY A 248 -12.33 -6.91 13.16
C GLY A 248 -11.14 -6.48 12.29
N ALA A 249 -11.20 -6.82 11.00
CA ALA A 249 -10.17 -6.50 10.02
C ALA A 249 -10.79 -6.23 8.65
#